data_415212ca1e8f2558b5641d510039a7f7
#
_entry.id   415212ca1e8f2558b5641d510039a7f7
#
_cell.length_a   1.000
_cell.length_b   1.000
_cell.length_c   1.000
_cell.angle_alpha   90.00
_cell.angle_beta   90.00
_cell.angle_gamma   90.00
#
_symmetry.space_group_name_H-M   'P 1'
#
loop_
_entity.id
_entity.type
_entity.pdbx_description
1 polymer ?
#
loop_
_entity_poly.entity_id
_entity_poly.type
_entity_poly.pdbx_seq_one_letter_code
_entity_poly.pdbx_strand_id
1 'polypeptide(L)'
;MEQLCYETLEKAGYTGYLLKNAPERVLQFGEGNFLRAFTDYWFDMANEKAGWNGKCVLVQPIAQGLTQLINRQEGLYTLYLRGRQNGEKVDAKRVISSVSRCLNPYEKQDYDAMMDVAAGEALEYIVSNTTEAGIVYDPSCRLEDCPPASFPAKLTQVLLHRWRAGRPGVVVLSCELIDNNGKELLRCVNQYIKQWGLEEGFARWVNGDCTFCSTLVDRIVPGRIRDAAEAARLEDENGYRDALIDVGEVFGVWNIEGPEWLAEKLPFRAAGLNCPVVPDVTPYKKRKVRDRKSVV
;
A
#
# COMPACT_ATOMS: atom_id res chain seq x y z
N MET A 1 24.49 -16.29 9.07
CA MET A 1 23.06 -16.42 8.69
C MET A 1 22.85 -15.64 7.41
N GLU A 2 22.17 -16.24 6.41
CA GLU A 2 21.88 -15.63 5.11
C GLU A 2 20.72 -14.63 5.20
N GLN A 3 20.66 -13.69 4.26
CA GLN A 3 19.55 -12.73 4.20
C GLN A 3 18.29 -13.39 3.67
N LEU A 4 17.11 -12.93 4.13
CA LEU A 4 15.81 -13.38 3.65
C LEU A 4 15.67 -13.20 2.13
N CYS A 5 15.38 -14.30 1.44
CA CYS A 5 14.98 -14.40 0.05
C CYS A 5 14.22 -15.74 -0.13
N TYR A 6 13.67 -16.01 -1.31
CA TYR A 6 12.94 -17.28 -1.53
C TYR A 6 13.81 -18.51 -1.31
N GLU A 7 15.09 -18.47 -1.72
CA GLU A 7 16.02 -19.59 -1.52
C GLU A 7 16.32 -19.84 -0.04
N THR A 8 16.52 -18.77 0.75
CA THR A 8 16.75 -18.90 2.20
C THR A 8 15.54 -19.42 2.94
N LEU A 9 14.32 -19.06 2.53
CA LEU A 9 13.08 -19.60 3.10
C LEU A 9 12.96 -21.11 2.85
N GLU A 10 13.30 -21.56 1.65
CA GLU A 10 13.30 -22.97 1.31
C GLU A 10 14.31 -23.74 2.17
N LYS A 11 15.55 -23.24 2.31
CA LYS A 11 16.59 -23.82 3.18
C LYS A 11 16.18 -23.83 4.66
N ALA A 12 15.46 -22.79 5.12
CA ALA A 12 14.96 -22.71 6.50
C ALA A 12 13.70 -23.58 6.74
N GLY A 13 13.19 -24.26 5.72
CA GLY A 13 12.01 -25.11 5.83
C GLY A 13 10.71 -24.36 6.10
N TYR A 14 10.58 -23.13 5.60
CA TYR A 14 9.35 -22.36 5.76
C TYR A 14 8.19 -23.02 5.01
N THR A 15 7.10 -23.32 5.71
CA THR A 15 5.91 -24.00 5.19
C THR A 15 4.69 -23.11 5.05
N GLY A 16 4.82 -21.81 5.35
CA GLY A 16 3.73 -20.84 5.19
C GLY A 16 3.45 -20.50 3.73
N TYR A 17 2.37 -19.75 3.51
CA TYR A 17 2.00 -19.32 2.17
C TYR A 17 3.06 -18.41 1.56
N LEU A 18 3.39 -18.62 0.29
CA LEU A 18 4.25 -17.77 -0.53
C LEU A 18 3.73 -17.72 -1.97
N LEU A 19 3.71 -16.50 -2.53
CA LEU A 19 3.39 -16.27 -3.94
C LEU A 19 4.60 -15.61 -4.62
N LYS A 20 5.37 -16.38 -5.38
CA LYS A 20 6.59 -15.87 -6.03
C LYS A 20 6.27 -14.99 -7.24
N ASN A 21 5.36 -15.45 -8.10
CA ASN A 21 5.04 -14.80 -9.36
C ASN A 21 3.53 -14.58 -9.47
N ALA A 22 3.13 -13.35 -9.74
CA ALA A 22 1.75 -12.98 -10.08
C ALA A 22 1.77 -11.62 -10.82
N PRO A 23 0.69 -11.24 -11.53
CA PRO A 23 0.57 -9.92 -12.15
C PRO A 23 0.69 -8.79 -11.12
N GLU A 24 1.33 -7.69 -11.51
CA GLU A 24 1.43 -6.47 -10.71
C GLU A 24 0.11 -5.68 -10.81
N ARG A 25 -0.76 -5.86 -9.82
CA ARG A 25 -2.13 -5.30 -9.81
C ARG A 25 -2.26 -4.05 -8.95
N VAL A 26 -1.26 -3.76 -8.13
CA VAL A 26 -1.24 -2.60 -7.21
C VAL A 26 0.00 -1.78 -7.44
N LEU A 27 -0.16 -0.46 -7.56
CA LEU A 27 0.90 0.52 -7.44
C LEU A 27 0.73 1.25 -6.10
N GLN A 28 1.70 1.11 -5.20
CA GLN A 28 1.60 1.59 -3.83
C GLN A 28 2.62 2.69 -3.55
N PHE A 29 2.16 3.90 -3.27
CA PHE A 29 3.00 5.02 -2.87
C PHE A 29 3.21 5.01 -1.35
N GLY A 30 4.39 4.56 -0.96
CA GLY A 30 4.82 4.33 0.42
C GLY A 30 5.25 2.89 0.66
N GLU A 31 6.40 2.73 1.32
CA GLU A 31 7.04 1.46 1.65
C GLU A 31 7.30 1.31 3.16
N GLY A 32 6.69 2.23 3.94
CA GLY A 32 6.87 2.28 5.39
C GLY A 32 6.19 1.13 6.14
N ASN A 33 6.50 1.04 7.43
CA ASN A 33 6.01 -0.03 8.31
C ASN A 33 4.47 -0.16 8.28
N PHE A 34 3.74 0.97 8.25
CA PHE A 34 2.29 0.92 8.29
C PHE A 34 1.71 0.16 7.09
N LEU A 35 2.07 0.54 5.85
CA LEU A 35 1.54 -0.13 4.66
C LEU A 35 1.99 -1.59 4.58
N ARG A 36 3.23 -1.89 4.96
CA ARG A 36 3.75 -3.26 5.00
C ARG A 36 2.99 -4.16 5.98
N ALA A 37 2.68 -3.65 7.18
CA ALA A 37 1.91 -4.39 8.18
C ALA A 37 0.40 -4.32 7.96
N PHE A 38 -0.11 -3.53 7.02
CA PHE A 38 -1.53 -3.35 6.76
C PHE A 38 -1.90 -3.75 5.33
N THR A 39 -1.64 -2.91 4.32
CA THR A 39 -2.11 -3.17 2.95
C THR A 39 -1.43 -4.37 2.31
N ASP A 40 -0.11 -4.47 2.42
CA ASP A 40 0.63 -5.59 1.83
C ASP A 40 0.23 -6.92 2.47
N TYR A 41 0.06 -6.95 3.81
CA TYR A 41 -0.50 -8.09 4.52
C TYR A 41 -1.92 -8.44 4.03
N TRP A 42 -2.76 -7.44 3.77
CA TRP A 42 -4.14 -7.66 3.32
C TRP A 42 -4.18 -8.26 1.91
N PHE A 43 -3.33 -7.78 1.00
CA PHE A 43 -3.19 -8.38 -0.32
C PHE A 43 -2.56 -9.78 -0.26
N ASP A 44 -1.64 -10.03 0.66
CA ASP A 44 -1.06 -11.34 0.88
C ASP A 44 -2.12 -12.35 1.39
N MET A 45 -2.98 -11.93 2.33
CA MET A 45 -4.12 -12.71 2.78
C MET A 45 -5.15 -12.93 1.66
N ALA A 46 -5.41 -11.92 0.82
CA ALA A 46 -6.28 -12.06 -0.34
C ALA A 46 -5.76 -13.07 -1.36
N ASN A 47 -4.46 -13.11 -1.57
CA ASN A 47 -3.83 -14.14 -2.39
C ASN A 47 -4.08 -15.54 -1.84
N GLU A 48 -3.82 -15.75 -0.54
CA GLU A 48 -3.94 -17.07 0.08
C GLU A 48 -5.40 -17.52 0.22
N LYS A 49 -6.27 -16.64 0.72
CA LYS A 49 -7.63 -17.00 1.15
C LYS A 49 -8.70 -16.80 0.08
N ALA A 50 -8.47 -15.86 -0.85
CA ALA A 50 -9.43 -15.54 -1.90
C ALA A 50 -8.91 -15.84 -3.32
N GLY A 51 -7.65 -16.29 -3.48
CA GLY A 51 -7.08 -16.59 -4.80
C GLY A 51 -6.95 -15.37 -5.70
N TRP A 52 -6.74 -14.17 -5.13
CA TRP A 52 -6.70 -12.91 -5.89
C TRP A 52 -5.59 -12.88 -6.95
N ASN A 53 -4.48 -13.57 -6.73
CA ASN A 53 -3.37 -13.74 -7.66
C ASN A 53 -2.81 -12.39 -8.16
N GLY A 54 -2.30 -11.57 -7.24
CA GLY A 54 -1.75 -10.26 -7.57
C GLY A 54 -0.59 -9.85 -6.68
N LYS A 55 0.23 -8.93 -7.18
CA LYS A 55 1.35 -8.35 -6.45
C LYS A 55 1.29 -6.83 -6.41
N CYS A 56 1.98 -6.27 -5.40
CA CYS A 56 2.13 -4.85 -5.18
C CYS A 56 3.52 -4.40 -5.65
N VAL A 57 3.57 -3.36 -6.47
CA VAL A 57 4.78 -2.59 -6.74
C VAL A 57 4.80 -1.40 -5.80
N LEU A 58 5.80 -1.35 -4.92
CA LEU A 58 5.97 -0.23 -4.00
C LEU A 58 6.71 0.91 -4.70
N VAL A 59 6.34 2.14 -4.40
CA VAL A 59 7.00 3.35 -4.88
C VAL A 59 7.44 4.17 -3.67
N GLN A 60 8.73 4.35 -3.54
CA GLN A 60 9.35 5.18 -2.50
C GLN A 60 8.95 6.65 -2.71
N PRO A 61 8.33 7.33 -1.73
CA PRO A 61 7.76 8.66 -1.95
C PRO A 61 8.79 9.79 -2.01
N ILE A 62 9.97 9.59 -1.41
CA ILE A 62 11.08 10.55 -1.35
C ILE A 62 12.37 9.91 -1.81
N ALA A 63 13.41 10.71 -2.09
CA ALA A 63 14.68 10.22 -2.65
C ALA A 63 15.42 9.19 -1.77
N GLN A 64 15.16 9.18 -0.46
CA GLN A 64 15.74 8.22 0.49
C GLN A 64 14.65 7.30 1.05
N GLY A 65 14.88 6.00 1.07
CA GLY A 65 13.90 5.03 1.55
C GLY A 65 14.41 3.60 1.57
N LEU A 66 13.51 2.64 1.47
CA LEU A 66 13.78 1.23 1.68
C LEU A 66 13.94 0.42 0.39
N THR A 67 13.91 1.04 -0.78
CA THR A 67 13.92 0.35 -2.09
C THR A 67 15.00 -0.70 -2.19
N GLN A 68 16.24 -0.37 -1.83
CA GLN A 68 17.35 -1.33 -1.92
C GLN A 68 17.18 -2.53 -0.97
N LEU A 69 16.68 -2.29 0.25
CA LEU A 69 16.47 -3.34 1.24
C LEU A 69 15.35 -4.28 0.79
N ILE A 70 14.23 -3.73 0.34
CA ILE A 70 13.09 -4.49 -0.14
C ILE A 70 13.49 -5.36 -1.33
N ASN A 71 14.20 -4.78 -2.31
CA ASN A 71 14.61 -5.52 -3.50
C ASN A 71 15.67 -6.59 -3.22
N ARG A 72 16.60 -6.37 -2.26
CA ARG A 72 17.54 -7.41 -1.81
C ARG A 72 16.86 -8.61 -1.18
N GLN A 73 15.70 -8.42 -0.57
CA GLN A 73 14.88 -9.47 0.03
C GLN A 73 13.80 -9.99 -0.94
N GLU A 74 13.90 -9.67 -2.24
CA GLU A 74 12.93 -10.09 -3.28
C GLU A 74 11.49 -9.71 -2.94
N GLY A 75 11.28 -8.57 -2.23
CA GLY A 75 9.99 -8.11 -1.74
C GLY A 75 9.49 -8.81 -0.47
N LEU A 76 10.25 -9.76 0.06
CA LEU A 76 9.88 -10.54 1.24
C LEU A 76 10.23 -9.81 2.54
N TYR A 77 9.40 -9.99 3.56
CA TYR A 77 9.70 -9.61 4.94
C TYR A 77 8.80 -10.37 5.91
N THR A 78 9.27 -10.48 7.16
CA THR A 78 8.52 -11.14 8.22
C THR A 78 7.67 -10.14 8.97
N LEU A 79 6.38 -10.42 9.07
CA LEU A 79 5.41 -9.69 9.87
C LEU A 79 5.02 -10.51 11.09
N TYR A 80 5.12 -9.91 12.27
CA TYR A 80 4.58 -10.45 13.51
C TYR A 80 3.29 -9.72 13.86
N LEU A 81 2.18 -10.46 13.95
CA LEU A 81 0.90 -9.93 14.43
C LEU A 81 0.73 -10.30 15.90
N ARG A 82 0.71 -9.29 16.77
CA ARG A 82 0.69 -9.45 18.22
C ARG A 82 -0.55 -8.82 18.84
N GLY A 83 -1.07 -9.44 19.90
CA GLY A 83 -2.22 -8.88 20.62
C GLY A 83 -3.07 -9.93 21.30
N ARG A 84 -4.35 -9.62 21.45
CA ARG A 84 -5.35 -10.56 21.96
C ARG A 84 -6.48 -10.72 20.96
N GLN A 85 -6.89 -11.95 20.73
CA GLN A 85 -8.05 -12.29 19.90
C GLN A 85 -8.91 -13.29 20.68
N ASN A 86 -10.19 -12.98 20.86
CA ASN A 86 -11.13 -13.80 21.66
C ASN A 86 -10.62 -14.11 23.09
N GLY A 87 -9.89 -13.16 23.70
CA GLY A 87 -9.31 -13.30 25.03
C GLY A 87 -7.95 -14.01 25.09
N GLU A 88 -7.54 -14.69 24.03
CA GLU A 88 -6.26 -15.40 23.95
C GLU A 88 -5.14 -14.51 23.42
N LYS A 89 -3.92 -14.73 23.93
CA LYS A 89 -2.73 -14.04 23.40
C LYS A 89 -2.38 -14.61 22.03
N VAL A 90 -2.17 -13.73 21.07
CA VAL A 90 -1.71 -14.08 19.72
C VAL A 90 -0.31 -13.48 19.49
N ASP A 91 0.59 -14.29 18.96
CA ASP A 91 1.90 -13.89 18.42
C ASP A 91 2.09 -14.73 17.14
N ALA A 92 1.57 -14.22 16.03
CA ALA A 92 1.54 -14.93 14.76
C ALA A 92 2.60 -14.39 13.83
N LYS A 93 3.46 -15.29 13.31
CA LYS A 93 4.48 -15.00 12.31
C LYS A 93 3.97 -15.30 10.91
N ARG A 94 4.22 -14.39 9.98
CA ARG A 94 3.96 -14.58 8.56
C ARG A 94 5.06 -13.93 7.72
N VAL A 95 5.55 -14.63 6.71
CA VAL A 95 6.34 -13.99 5.67
C VAL A 95 5.40 -13.42 4.62
N ILE A 96 5.52 -12.13 4.38
CA ILE A 96 4.73 -11.43 3.35
C ILE A 96 5.40 -11.61 2.00
N SER A 97 4.63 -12.03 1.02
CA SER A 97 5.06 -12.29 -0.35
C SER A 97 4.23 -11.57 -1.42
N SER A 98 3.34 -10.67 -0.99
CA SER A 98 2.50 -9.86 -1.90
C SER A 98 3.27 -8.76 -2.64
N VAL A 99 4.47 -8.39 -2.19
CA VAL A 99 5.29 -7.37 -2.84
C VAL A 99 6.14 -8.00 -3.94
N SER A 100 6.15 -7.41 -5.14
CA SER A 100 7.02 -7.83 -6.25
C SER A 100 8.38 -7.14 -6.20
N ARG A 101 8.36 -5.83 -6.06
CA ARG A 101 9.53 -4.96 -6.06
C ARG A 101 9.20 -3.60 -5.48
N CYS A 102 10.23 -2.82 -5.18
CA CYS A 102 10.11 -1.42 -4.80
C CYS A 102 10.89 -0.56 -5.80
N LEU A 103 10.34 0.58 -6.18
CA LEU A 103 10.89 1.52 -7.14
C LEU A 103 11.24 2.84 -6.45
N ASN A 104 12.41 3.38 -6.77
CA ASN A 104 12.81 4.73 -6.41
C ASN A 104 12.61 5.67 -7.61
N PRO A 105 11.51 6.44 -7.71
CA PRO A 105 11.22 7.24 -8.89
C PRO A 105 12.21 8.39 -9.12
N TYR A 106 13.13 8.63 -8.19
CA TYR A 106 14.24 9.59 -8.36
C TYR A 106 15.39 9.01 -9.17
N GLU A 107 15.38 7.70 -9.44
CA GLU A 107 16.24 7.02 -10.39
C GLU A 107 15.48 6.86 -11.72
N LYS A 108 16.08 7.29 -12.84
CA LYS A 108 15.43 7.31 -14.16
C LYS A 108 14.82 5.96 -14.53
N GLN A 109 15.55 4.86 -14.33
CA GLN A 109 15.10 3.51 -14.67
C GLN A 109 13.86 3.11 -13.87
N ASP A 110 13.81 3.45 -12.59
CA ASP A 110 12.68 3.14 -11.70
C ASP A 110 11.47 4.04 -11.99
N TYR A 111 11.73 5.30 -12.38
CA TYR A 111 10.66 6.18 -12.85
C TYR A 111 9.99 5.63 -14.11
N ASP A 112 10.78 5.21 -15.10
CA ASP A 112 10.26 4.60 -16.32
C ASP A 112 9.50 3.30 -16.00
N ALA A 113 10.03 2.45 -15.11
CA ALA A 113 9.37 1.24 -14.67
C ALA A 113 8.03 1.51 -13.94
N MET A 114 7.92 2.60 -13.16
CA MET A 114 6.66 3.04 -12.56
C MET A 114 5.62 3.41 -13.63
N MET A 115 6.05 4.09 -14.69
CA MET A 115 5.19 4.44 -15.82
C MET A 115 4.75 3.20 -16.62
N ASP A 116 5.65 2.20 -16.78
CA ASP A 116 5.31 0.93 -17.42
C ASP A 116 4.23 0.17 -16.62
N VAL A 117 4.33 0.15 -15.29
CA VAL A 117 3.28 -0.42 -14.43
C VAL A 117 1.96 0.34 -14.62
N ALA A 118 2.00 1.68 -14.70
CA ALA A 118 0.81 2.49 -14.93
C ALA A 118 0.11 2.16 -16.25
N ALA A 119 0.89 1.93 -17.34
CA ALA A 119 0.39 1.54 -18.65
C ALA A 119 0.00 0.06 -18.72
N GLY A 120 0.33 -0.74 -17.72
CA GLY A 120 0.08 -2.18 -17.67
C GLY A 120 -1.42 -2.51 -17.62
N GLU A 121 -1.79 -3.66 -18.22
CA GLU A 121 -3.17 -4.15 -18.22
C GLU A 121 -3.60 -4.66 -16.84
N ALA A 122 -2.66 -5.17 -16.07
CA ALA A 122 -2.94 -5.81 -14.79
C ALA A 122 -3.27 -4.81 -13.67
N LEU A 123 -2.84 -3.54 -13.78
CA LEU A 123 -3.02 -2.55 -12.72
C LEU A 123 -4.50 -2.25 -12.47
N GLU A 124 -4.95 -2.49 -11.23
CA GLU A 124 -6.33 -2.28 -10.78
C GLU A 124 -6.44 -1.25 -9.65
N TYR A 125 -5.42 -1.19 -8.78
CA TYR A 125 -5.45 -0.38 -7.57
C TYR A 125 -4.22 0.52 -7.46
N ILE A 126 -4.44 1.73 -6.97
CA ILE A 126 -3.38 2.61 -6.47
C ILE A 126 -3.63 2.83 -4.98
N VAL A 127 -2.62 2.56 -4.16
CA VAL A 127 -2.69 2.74 -2.71
C VAL A 127 -1.69 3.81 -2.29
N SER A 128 -2.02 4.63 -1.31
CA SER A 128 -1.09 5.63 -0.79
C SER A 128 -1.14 5.76 0.73
N ASN A 129 0.03 6.02 1.30
CA ASN A 129 0.20 6.58 2.64
C ASN A 129 1.52 7.34 2.67
N THR A 130 1.47 8.58 2.20
CA THR A 130 2.62 9.46 2.00
C THR A 130 2.79 10.46 3.13
N THR A 131 2.29 10.15 4.32
CA THR A 131 2.16 10.97 5.51
C THR A 131 1.03 12.00 5.44
N GLU A 132 0.71 12.64 6.58
CA GLU A 132 -0.33 13.66 6.68
C GLU A 132 -0.06 14.88 5.79
N ALA A 133 1.23 15.18 5.52
CA ALA A 133 1.67 16.25 4.66
C ALA A 133 1.79 15.85 3.17
N GLY A 134 1.53 14.60 2.82
CA GLY A 134 1.75 14.09 1.46
C GLY A 134 0.69 14.50 0.45
N ILE A 135 -0.57 14.70 0.88
CA ILE A 135 -1.66 15.13 0.00
C ILE A 135 -1.73 16.67 0.00
N VAL A 136 -0.78 17.28 -0.69
CA VAL A 136 -0.68 18.74 -0.83
C VAL A 136 -0.44 19.12 -2.29
N TYR A 137 -1.18 20.13 -2.76
CA TYR A 137 -0.92 20.73 -4.05
C TYR A 137 0.27 21.70 -3.94
N ASP A 138 1.29 21.46 -4.76
CA ASP A 138 2.47 22.32 -4.89
C ASP A 138 2.50 22.94 -6.28
N PRO A 139 2.25 24.25 -6.42
CA PRO A 139 2.19 24.93 -7.71
C PRO A 139 3.55 24.99 -8.42
N SER A 140 4.66 24.66 -7.76
CA SER A 140 5.99 24.61 -8.37
C SER A 140 6.20 23.36 -9.23
N CYS A 141 5.43 22.30 -9.02
CA CYS A 141 5.52 21.05 -9.79
C CYS A 141 5.09 21.25 -11.24
N ARG A 142 5.91 20.78 -12.16
CA ARG A 142 5.68 20.85 -13.61
C ARG A 142 5.40 19.46 -14.19
N LEU A 143 4.75 19.43 -15.35
CA LEU A 143 4.47 18.16 -16.04
C LEU A 143 5.77 17.45 -16.47
N GLU A 144 6.82 18.19 -16.77
CA GLU A 144 8.11 17.68 -17.26
C GLU A 144 9.04 17.21 -16.13
N ASP A 145 8.70 17.44 -14.86
CA ASP A 145 9.50 16.99 -13.72
C ASP A 145 9.52 15.45 -13.66
N CYS A 146 10.71 14.88 -13.41
CA CYS A 146 10.93 13.43 -13.37
C CYS A 146 11.71 12.99 -12.12
N PRO A 147 11.04 12.72 -10.99
CA PRO A 147 9.62 12.93 -10.69
C PRO A 147 9.33 14.36 -10.20
N PRO A 148 8.07 14.83 -10.21
CA PRO A 148 7.68 16.04 -9.51
C PRO A 148 7.79 15.85 -7.98
N ALA A 149 7.96 16.95 -7.25
CA ALA A 149 8.19 16.90 -5.81
C ALA A 149 6.99 16.33 -5.04
N SER A 150 5.77 16.79 -5.31
CA SER A 150 4.59 16.35 -4.58
C SER A 150 4.05 15.00 -5.03
N PHE A 151 3.47 14.24 -4.09
CA PHE A 151 2.81 12.97 -4.41
C PHE A 151 1.61 13.13 -5.35
N PRO A 152 0.67 14.10 -5.14
CA PRO A 152 -0.44 14.27 -6.07
C PRO A 152 -0.01 14.60 -7.50
N ALA A 153 1.14 15.31 -7.68
CA ALA A 153 1.71 15.56 -9.00
C ALA A 153 2.25 14.28 -9.64
N LYS A 154 3.00 13.44 -8.88
CA LYS A 154 3.44 12.12 -9.35
C LYS A 154 2.25 11.26 -9.78
N LEU A 155 1.20 11.22 -8.93
CA LEU A 155 -0.02 10.49 -9.26
C LEU A 155 -0.69 11.00 -10.53
N THR A 156 -0.74 12.33 -10.72
CA THR A 156 -1.32 12.92 -11.94
C THR A 156 -0.56 12.47 -13.20
N GLN A 157 0.78 12.42 -13.15
CA GLN A 157 1.59 11.89 -14.26
C GLN A 157 1.32 10.40 -14.52
N VAL A 158 1.24 9.58 -13.47
CA VAL A 158 0.90 8.13 -13.55
C VAL A 158 -0.46 7.93 -14.21
N LEU A 159 -1.48 8.68 -13.78
CA LEU A 159 -2.83 8.60 -14.34
C LEU A 159 -2.87 9.08 -15.80
N LEU A 160 -2.16 10.17 -16.13
CA LEU A 160 -2.07 10.69 -17.50
C LEU A 160 -1.40 9.66 -18.42
N HIS A 161 -0.32 9.04 -17.97
CA HIS A 161 0.38 8.01 -18.74
C HIS A 161 -0.54 6.79 -19.00
N ARG A 162 -1.27 6.34 -17.97
CA ARG A 162 -2.26 5.27 -18.09
C ARG A 162 -3.38 5.60 -19.08
N TRP A 163 -3.94 6.79 -18.98
CA TRP A 163 -4.99 7.25 -19.90
C TRP A 163 -4.49 7.31 -21.35
N ARG A 164 -3.29 7.85 -21.59
CA ARG A 164 -2.66 7.90 -22.92
C ARG A 164 -2.37 6.52 -23.50
N ALA A 165 -2.14 5.54 -22.64
CA ALA A 165 -2.03 4.13 -23.03
C ALA A 165 -3.39 3.46 -23.32
N GLY A 166 -4.51 4.19 -23.25
CA GLY A 166 -5.85 3.67 -23.50
C GLY A 166 -6.35 2.68 -22.44
N ARG A 167 -5.84 2.77 -21.22
CA ARG A 167 -6.20 1.84 -20.15
C ARG A 167 -7.44 2.29 -19.36
N PRO A 168 -8.22 1.35 -18.81
CA PRO A 168 -9.38 1.68 -17.98
C PRO A 168 -8.96 2.41 -16.69
N GLY A 169 -9.93 3.09 -16.05
CA GLY A 169 -9.75 3.72 -14.74
C GLY A 169 -9.30 2.74 -13.66
N VAL A 170 -8.78 3.28 -12.58
CA VAL A 170 -8.29 2.53 -11.42
C VAL A 170 -9.02 2.96 -10.15
N VAL A 171 -9.00 2.08 -9.15
CA VAL A 171 -9.44 2.42 -7.79
C VAL A 171 -8.25 2.98 -7.01
N VAL A 172 -8.40 4.19 -6.47
CA VAL A 172 -7.40 4.88 -5.66
C VAL A 172 -7.82 4.82 -4.19
N LEU A 173 -7.02 4.18 -3.36
CA LEU A 173 -7.27 3.95 -1.94
C LEU A 173 -6.28 4.78 -1.11
N SER A 174 -6.72 5.93 -0.61
CA SER A 174 -5.89 6.82 0.21
C SER A 174 -5.92 6.40 1.67
N CYS A 175 -4.76 6.15 2.28
CA CYS A 175 -4.62 5.70 3.67
C CYS A 175 -3.99 6.77 4.59
N GLU A 176 -3.77 7.98 4.13
CA GLU A 176 -3.26 9.11 4.90
C GLU A 176 -4.22 9.49 6.03
N LEU A 177 -3.69 9.89 7.18
CA LEU A 177 -4.49 10.23 8.38
C LEU A 177 -5.05 11.66 8.32
N ILE A 178 -5.65 12.04 7.20
CA ILE A 178 -6.36 13.29 7.02
C ILE A 178 -7.83 13.06 6.70
N ASP A 179 -8.67 14.06 6.95
CA ASP A 179 -10.09 13.98 6.63
C ASP A 179 -10.31 14.00 5.12
N ASN A 180 -11.22 13.12 4.64
CA ASN A 180 -11.56 13.02 3.22
C ASN A 180 -10.34 12.81 2.31
N ASN A 181 -9.36 12.02 2.76
CA ASN A 181 -8.07 11.82 2.08
C ASN A 181 -8.22 11.54 0.57
N GLY A 182 -9.13 10.67 0.14
CA GLY A 182 -9.37 10.40 -1.28
C GLY A 182 -9.96 11.60 -2.04
N LYS A 183 -10.90 12.33 -1.42
CA LYS A 183 -11.48 13.55 -2.02
C LYS A 183 -10.44 14.66 -2.15
N GLU A 184 -9.59 14.83 -1.12
CA GLU A 184 -8.51 15.82 -1.15
C GLU A 184 -7.44 15.46 -2.20
N LEU A 185 -7.13 14.17 -2.34
CA LEU A 185 -6.22 13.71 -3.38
C LEU A 185 -6.78 14.01 -4.78
N LEU A 186 -8.06 13.68 -5.04
CA LEU A 186 -8.73 14.00 -6.30
C LEU A 186 -8.76 15.51 -6.56
N ARG A 187 -8.99 16.33 -5.52
CA ARG A 187 -8.94 17.80 -5.63
C ARG A 187 -7.55 18.26 -6.09
N CYS A 188 -6.47 17.74 -5.52
CA CYS A 188 -5.10 18.07 -5.93
C CYS A 188 -4.82 17.63 -7.37
N VAL A 189 -5.24 16.43 -7.78
CA VAL A 189 -5.10 15.93 -9.16
C VAL A 189 -5.81 16.87 -10.15
N ASN A 190 -7.05 17.30 -9.84
CA ASN A 190 -7.79 18.26 -10.67
C ASN A 190 -7.12 19.63 -10.76
N GLN A 191 -6.41 20.08 -9.70
CA GLN A 191 -5.61 21.29 -9.76
C GLN A 191 -4.45 21.17 -10.74
N TYR A 192 -3.73 20.02 -10.77
CA TYR A 192 -2.68 19.76 -11.75
C TYR A 192 -3.22 19.61 -13.18
N ILE A 193 -4.37 18.96 -13.37
CA ILE A 193 -5.05 18.92 -14.68
C ILE A 193 -5.24 20.33 -15.23
N LYS A 194 -5.73 21.25 -14.40
CA LYS A 194 -5.93 22.65 -14.77
C LYS A 194 -4.61 23.40 -14.97
N GLN A 195 -3.66 23.25 -14.03
CA GLN A 195 -2.37 23.93 -14.09
C GLN A 195 -1.57 23.56 -15.31
N TRP A 196 -1.55 22.26 -15.66
CA TRP A 196 -0.77 21.74 -16.78
C TRP A 196 -1.52 21.80 -18.11
N GLY A 197 -2.74 22.31 -18.14
CA GLY A 197 -3.57 22.46 -19.34
C GLY A 197 -3.84 21.11 -20.02
N LEU A 198 -4.09 20.06 -19.22
CA LEU A 198 -4.29 18.71 -19.74
C LEU A 198 -5.63 18.57 -20.46
N GLU A 199 -5.73 17.57 -21.32
CA GLU A 199 -6.86 17.33 -22.20
C GLU A 199 -8.18 17.11 -21.43
N GLU A 200 -9.30 17.66 -21.90
CA GLU A 200 -10.62 17.43 -21.30
C GLU A 200 -11.02 15.95 -21.25
N GLY A 201 -10.57 15.15 -22.21
CA GLY A 201 -10.76 13.70 -22.21
C GLY A 201 -10.14 13.04 -20.99
N PHE A 202 -8.94 13.48 -20.62
CA PHE A 202 -8.27 13.02 -19.41
C PHE A 202 -9.01 13.46 -18.14
N ALA A 203 -9.44 14.73 -18.08
CA ALA A 203 -10.22 15.22 -16.95
C ALA A 203 -11.53 14.41 -16.76
N ARG A 204 -12.25 14.11 -17.84
CA ARG A 204 -13.46 13.25 -17.78
C ARG A 204 -13.12 11.84 -17.30
N TRP A 205 -12.04 11.24 -17.81
CA TRP A 205 -11.62 9.89 -17.41
C TRP A 205 -11.23 9.83 -15.92
N VAL A 206 -10.47 10.83 -15.41
CA VAL A 206 -10.11 10.90 -13.97
C VAL A 206 -11.36 10.98 -13.09
N ASN A 207 -12.35 11.81 -13.46
CA ASN A 207 -13.52 12.07 -12.63
C ASN A 207 -14.67 11.09 -12.86
N GLY A 208 -14.66 10.30 -13.93
CA GLY A 208 -15.73 9.36 -14.30
C GLY A 208 -15.32 7.89 -14.25
N ASP A 209 -14.12 7.56 -14.73
CA ASP A 209 -13.66 6.17 -14.85
C ASP A 209 -12.77 5.75 -13.67
N CYS A 210 -12.03 6.68 -13.05
CA CYS A 210 -11.29 6.40 -11.81
C CYS A 210 -12.20 6.55 -10.58
N THR A 211 -11.94 5.74 -9.55
CA THR A 211 -12.67 5.81 -8.29
C THR A 211 -11.72 6.19 -7.16
N PHE A 212 -11.80 7.42 -6.68
CA PHE A 212 -11.02 7.90 -5.55
C PHE A 212 -11.78 7.66 -4.24
N CYS A 213 -11.24 6.80 -3.39
CA CYS A 213 -11.84 6.40 -2.14
C CYS A 213 -11.18 7.10 -0.96
N SER A 214 -11.98 7.81 -0.16
CA SER A 214 -11.55 8.17 1.18
C SER A 214 -11.59 6.94 2.06
N THR A 215 -10.53 6.68 2.82
CA THR A 215 -10.48 5.51 3.67
C THR A 215 -10.14 5.84 5.12
N LEU A 216 -10.58 4.99 6.01
CA LEU A 216 -10.23 5.02 7.43
C LEU A 216 -9.61 3.69 7.80
N VAL A 217 -8.31 3.69 8.01
CA VAL A 217 -7.53 2.54 8.46
C VAL A 217 -7.46 2.50 9.98
N ASP A 218 -7.55 1.31 10.55
CA ASP A 218 -7.39 1.10 11.99
C ASP A 218 -6.60 -0.18 12.27
N ARG A 219 -5.32 -0.02 12.54
CA ARG A 219 -4.38 -1.01 13.06
C ARG A 219 -3.25 -0.25 13.76
N ILE A 220 -2.85 -0.69 14.94
CA ILE A 220 -1.63 -0.20 15.57
C ILE A 220 -0.44 -0.96 14.97
N VAL A 221 0.51 -0.20 14.45
CA VAL A 221 1.75 -0.73 13.89
C VAL A 221 2.91 -0.09 14.63
N PRO A 222 3.45 -0.76 15.68
CA PRO A 222 4.66 -0.32 16.36
C PRO A 222 5.87 -0.25 15.41
N GLY A 223 5.80 -1.02 14.34
CA GLY A 223 6.80 -1.03 13.30
C GLY A 223 8.01 -1.91 13.65
N ARG A 224 9.18 -1.47 13.22
CA ARG A 224 10.44 -2.21 13.39
C ARG A 224 10.74 -2.50 14.86
N ILE A 225 11.19 -3.72 15.14
CA ILE A 225 11.69 -4.13 16.47
C ILE A 225 12.94 -3.31 16.79
N ARG A 226 12.89 -2.55 17.89
CA ARG A 226 13.97 -1.66 18.33
C ARG A 226 14.95 -2.34 19.28
N ASP A 227 14.50 -3.38 19.98
CA ASP A 227 15.34 -4.17 20.88
C ASP A 227 16.23 -5.09 20.06
N ALA A 228 17.54 -4.87 20.11
CA ALA A 228 18.51 -5.64 19.34
C ALA A 228 18.58 -7.12 19.77
N ALA A 229 18.34 -7.41 21.06
CA ALA A 229 18.35 -8.77 21.56
C ALA A 229 17.10 -9.53 21.09
N GLU A 230 15.93 -8.89 21.08
CA GLU A 230 14.71 -9.46 20.52
C GLU A 230 14.86 -9.68 19.01
N ALA A 231 15.39 -8.72 18.26
CA ALA A 231 15.61 -8.85 16.83
C ALA A 231 16.56 -10.03 16.51
N ALA A 232 17.68 -10.15 17.21
CA ALA A 232 18.62 -11.25 17.05
C ALA A 232 17.99 -12.61 17.39
N ARG A 233 17.21 -12.70 18.47
CA ARG A 233 16.48 -13.92 18.83
C ARG A 233 15.51 -14.35 17.75
N LEU A 234 14.74 -13.40 17.18
CA LEU A 234 13.79 -13.71 16.12
C LEU A 234 14.48 -14.12 14.82
N GLU A 235 15.61 -13.52 14.47
CA GLU A 235 16.43 -13.96 13.34
C GLU A 235 16.94 -15.40 13.53
N ASP A 236 17.44 -15.73 14.73
CA ASP A 236 17.89 -17.08 15.07
C ASP A 236 16.73 -18.10 15.00
N GLU A 237 15.57 -17.76 15.54
CA GLU A 237 14.37 -18.61 15.46
C GLU A 237 13.86 -18.77 14.02
N ASN A 238 14.02 -17.76 13.19
CA ASN A 238 13.63 -17.78 11.80
C ASN A 238 14.60 -18.55 10.90
N GLY A 239 15.88 -18.61 11.26
CA GLY A 239 16.94 -19.19 10.45
C GLY A 239 17.45 -18.30 9.31
N TYR A 240 17.07 -17.02 9.29
CA TYR A 240 17.51 -16.02 8.31
C TYR A 240 17.55 -14.61 8.91
N ARG A 241 18.33 -13.72 8.30
CA ARG A 241 18.33 -12.29 8.60
C ARG A 241 17.25 -11.57 7.84
N ASP A 242 16.51 -10.71 8.54
CA ASP A 242 15.46 -9.89 7.94
C ASP A 242 15.57 -8.43 8.40
N ALA A 243 16.10 -7.58 7.54
CA ALA A 243 16.26 -6.14 7.82
C ALA A 243 14.93 -5.37 7.86
N LEU A 244 13.84 -6.02 7.45
CA LEU A 244 12.51 -5.44 7.28
C LEU A 244 11.46 -6.03 8.25
N ILE A 245 11.89 -6.80 9.26
CA ILE A 245 10.94 -7.32 10.27
C ILE A 245 10.02 -6.20 10.74
N ASP A 246 8.72 -6.49 10.71
CA ASP A 246 7.68 -5.55 11.09
C ASP A 246 6.74 -6.15 12.13
N VAL A 247 6.12 -5.31 12.94
CA VAL A 247 5.16 -5.71 13.97
C VAL A 247 3.88 -4.90 13.82
N GLY A 248 2.75 -5.59 13.80
CA GLY A 248 1.42 -4.99 13.84
C GLY A 248 0.53 -5.65 14.90
N GLU A 249 -0.54 -4.97 15.31
CA GLU A 249 -1.56 -5.64 16.12
C GLU A 249 -2.39 -6.62 15.28
N VAL A 250 -2.95 -7.64 15.94
CA VAL A 250 -3.83 -8.63 15.26
C VAL A 250 -5.07 -7.95 14.69
N PHE A 251 -5.64 -6.99 15.43
CA PHE A 251 -6.81 -6.23 14.99
C PHE A 251 -6.50 -5.38 13.75
N GLY A 252 -7.43 -5.34 12.81
CA GLY A 252 -7.34 -4.46 11.65
C GLY A 252 -8.70 -4.25 11.02
N VAL A 253 -8.99 -3.00 10.66
CA VAL A 253 -10.19 -2.60 9.92
C VAL A 253 -9.81 -1.60 8.83
N TRP A 254 -10.36 -1.81 7.66
CA TRP A 254 -10.24 -0.85 6.54
C TRP A 254 -11.62 -0.40 6.10
N ASN A 255 -12.12 0.72 6.62
CA ASN A 255 -13.36 1.31 6.14
C ASN A 255 -13.07 2.09 4.86
N ILE A 256 -13.77 1.77 3.79
CA ILE A 256 -13.57 2.38 2.47
C ILE A 256 -14.85 3.10 2.07
N GLU A 257 -14.77 4.41 1.85
CA GLU A 257 -15.85 5.21 1.30
C GLU A 257 -15.86 5.06 -0.22
N GLY A 258 -16.94 4.48 -0.73
CA GLY A 258 -17.03 4.23 -2.17
C GLY A 258 -18.37 3.64 -2.58
N PRO A 259 -18.57 3.41 -3.88
CA PRO A 259 -19.76 2.79 -4.41
C PRO A 259 -19.89 1.32 -3.97
N GLU A 260 -21.10 0.82 -3.88
CA GLU A 260 -21.43 -0.51 -3.37
C GLU A 260 -20.72 -1.65 -4.15
N TRP A 261 -20.60 -1.52 -5.47
CA TRP A 261 -19.91 -2.53 -6.30
C TRP A 261 -18.46 -2.78 -5.89
N LEU A 262 -17.83 -1.82 -5.22
CA LEU A 262 -16.45 -1.94 -4.75
C LEU A 262 -16.30 -3.04 -3.68
N ALA A 263 -17.35 -3.33 -2.91
CA ALA A 263 -17.34 -4.39 -1.92
C ALA A 263 -17.15 -5.80 -2.52
N GLU A 264 -17.57 -5.99 -3.76
CA GLU A 264 -17.39 -7.25 -4.50
C GLU A 264 -16.05 -7.27 -5.25
N LYS A 265 -15.62 -6.10 -5.76
CA LYS A 265 -14.36 -5.98 -6.49
C LYS A 265 -13.14 -6.15 -5.58
N LEU A 266 -13.19 -5.64 -4.35
CA LEU A 266 -12.10 -5.76 -3.39
C LEU A 266 -12.01 -7.21 -2.84
N PRO A 267 -10.83 -7.86 -2.87
CA PRO A 267 -10.71 -9.27 -2.50
C PRO A 267 -10.73 -9.51 -0.98
N PHE A 268 -10.80 -8.46 -0.18
CA PHE A 268 -10.54 -8.52 1.26
C PHE A 268 -11.64 -9.21 2.06
N ARG A 269 -12.92 -8.97 1.74
CA ARG A 269 -14.04 -9.64 2.42
C ARG A 269 -14.05 -11.14 2.13
N ALA A 270 -13.76 -11.53 0.89
CA ALA A 270 -13.62 -12.94 0.51
C ALA A 270 -12.46 -13.62 1.25
N ALA A 271 -11.41 -12.87 1.59
CA ALA A 271 -10.29 -13.33 2.41
C ALA A 271 -10.57 -13.33 3.93
N GLY A 272 -11.79 -12.99 4.36
CA GLY A 272 -12.17 -12.92 5.77
C GLY A 272 -11.67 -11.69 6.52
N LEU A 273 -11.25 -10.65 5.79
CA LEU A 273 -10.75 -9.39 6.37
C LEU A 273 -11.88 -8.39 6.60
N ASN A 274 -11.76 -7.59 7.67
CA ASN A 274 -12.77 -6.60 8.03
C ASN A 274 -12.65 -5.33 7.18
N CYS A 275 -13.27 -5.36 6.00
CA CYS A 275 -13.25 -4.30 5.00
C CYS A 275 -14.67 -3.84 4.64
N PRO A 276 -15.34 -3.02 5.47
CA PRO A 276 -16.62 -2.45 5.09
C PRO A 276 -16.45 -1.39 4.00
N VAL A 277 -17.24 -1.50 2.94
CA VAL A 277 -17.45 -0.42 1.97
C VAL A 277 -18.69 0.34 2.39
N VAL A 278 -18.56 1.64 2.56
CA VAL A 278 -19.59 2.50 3.17
C VAL A 278 -19.78 3.78 2.36
N PRO A 279 -20.96 4.41 2.41
CA PRO A 279 -21.20 5.67 1.70
C PRO A 279 -20.48 6.88 2.34
N ASP A 280 -20.11 6.78 3.64
CA ASP A 280 -19.43 7.83 4.40
C ASP A 280 -18.62 7.21 5.54
N VAL A 281 -17.33 7.52 5.63
CA VAL A 281 -16.42 7.04 6.71
C VAL A 281 -16.48 7.89 7.98
N THR A 282 -17.10 9.06 7.94
CA THR A 282 -17.14 10.02 9.07
C THR A 282 -17.72 9.42 10.37
N PRO A 283 -18.81 8.63 10.35
CA PRO A 283 -19.33 8.00 11.56
C PRO A 283 -18.34 7.04 12.23
N TYR A 284 -17.57 6.30 11.41
CA TYR A 284 -16.57 5.34 11.89
C TYR A 284 -15.37 6.06 12.52
N LYS A 285 -14.98 7.21 11.99
CA LYS A 285 -13.93 8.06 12.57
C LYS A 285 -14.32 8.55 13.97
N LYS A 286 -15.54 9.02 14.14
CA LYS A 286 -16.08 9.45 15.46
C LYS A 286 -16.07 8.31 16.47
N ARG A 287 -16.41 7.10 16.04
CA ARG A 287 -16.37 5.91 16.88
C ARG A 287 -14.94 5.53 17.28
N LYS A 288 -14.02 5.47 16.33
CA LYS A 288 -12.60 5.21 16.56
C LYS A 288 -11.99 6.14 17.62
N VAL A 289 -12.25 7.44 17.52
CA VAL A 289 -11.75 8.45 18.48
C VAL A 289 -12.33 8.23 19.87
N ARG A 290 -13.62 7.84 19.99
CA ARG A 290 -14.27 7.57 21.26
C ARG A 290 -13.72 6.30 21.91
N ASP A 291 -13.63 5.21 21.16
CA ASP A 291 -13.19 3.92 21.68
C ASP A 291 -11.72 3.95 22.14
N ARG A 292 -10.85 4.70 21.45
CA ARG A 292 -9.44 4.88 21.86
C ARG A 292 -9.26 5.81 23.06
N LYS A 293 -10.13 6.81 23.26
CA LYS A 293 -10.11 7.66 24.46
C LYS A 293 -10.54 6.94 25.74
N SER A 294 -11.26 5.84 25.62
CA SER A 294 -11.70 5.04 26.77
C SER A 294 -10.68 3.98 27.23
N VAL A 295 -9.56 3.85 26.51
CA VAL A 295 -8.50 2.87 26.81
C VAL A 295 -7.22 3.54 27.39
N VAL A 296 -7.22 4.86 27.46
CA VAL A 296 -6.11 5.65 28.07
C VAL A 296 -6.46 6.09 29.48
#